data_84d1c7fce27b467a422ea5bb1a984747
#
_entry.id   84d1c7fce27b467a422ea5bb1a984747
#
_cell.length_a   1.000
_cell.length_b   1.000
_cell.length_c   1.000
_cell.angle_alpha   90.00
_cell.angle_beta   90.00
_cell.angle_gamma   90.00
#
_symmetry.space_group_name_H-M   'P 1'
#
loop_
_entity.id
_entity.type
_entity.pdbx_description
1 polymer ?
#
loop_
_entity_poly.entity_id
_entity_poly.type
_entity_poly.pdbx_seq_one_letter_code
_entity_poly.pdbx_strand_id
1 'polypeptide(L)'
;MRITRALAAAVAIIAAMPRVGTAQLGSSFKDAWFWGVKAGGMDFNSATTSHRQAPLGGVEWLITRNHGGLYISYSEAFFNDQAAILTNADPTDTLPRVINLKNMRRLDVAAMAFPGNNSYVHPYAGIGFSLKQISGASPADMNFANMDEYNATQAYITQLRTGVSPYFVVGSQLRLIGFSAFFQGTASPAQKGMFLYNGKAFHLTYEAGLRYNIGSSISKD
;
A
#
# COMPACT_ATOMS: atom_id res chain seq x y z
N MET A 1 -20.99 0.52 -11.44
CA MET A 1 -21.70 -0.55 -10.69
C MET A 1 -20.80 -1.50 -9.86
N ARG A 2 -19.46 -1.46 -9.95
CA ARG A 2 -18.54 -2.30 -9.12
C ARG A 2 -18.09 -1.63 -7.83
N ILE A 3 -18.09 -0.31 -7.75
CA ILE A 3 -17.65 0.47 -6.57
C ILE A 3 -18.66 0.34 -5.42
N THR A 4 -19.95 0.28 -5.72
CA THR A 4 -21.02 0.11 -4.71
C THR A 4 -20.96 -1.23 -4.00
N ARG A 5 -20.50 -2.29 -4.66
CA ARG A 5 -20.36 -3.62 -4.03
C ARG A 5 -19.15 -3.70 -3.08
N ALA A 6 -18.06 -2.99 -3.39
CA ALA A 6 -16.89 -2.92 -2.50
C ALA A 6 -17.18 -2.11 -1.24
N LEU A 7 -17.93 -1.01 -1.36
CA LEU A 7 -18.37 -0.21 -0.21
C LEU A 7 -19.33 -0.99 0.69
N ALA A 8 -20.28 -1.73 0.11
CA ALA A 8 -21.22 -2.57 0.86
C ALA A 8 -20.51 -3.72 1.61
N ALA A 9 -19.48 -4.33 1.01
CA ALA A 9 -18.68 -5.35 1.67
C ALA A 9 -17.86 -4.78 2.84
N ALA A 10 -17.28 -3.59 2.71
CA ALA A 10 -16.54 -2.94 3.78
C ALA A 10 -17.46 -2.58 4.98
N VAL A 11 -18.67 -2.10 4.71
CA VAL A 11 -19.68 -1.81 5.74
C VAL A 11 -20.18 -3.10 6.42
N ALA A 12 -20.35 -4.19 5.68
CA ALA A 12 -20.77 -5.47 6.23
C ALA A 12 -19.72 -6.10 7.14
N ILE A 13 -18.42 -5.92 6.84
CA ILE A 13 -17.31 -6.40 7.70
C ILE A 13 -17.29 -5.62 9.02
N ILE A 14 -17.55 -4.32 9.01
CA ILE A 14 -17.63 -3.49 10.21
C ILE A 14 -18.84 -3.91 11.07
N ALA A 15 -19.97 -4.28 10.47
CA ALA A 15 -21.17 -4.70 11.17
C ALA A 15 -21.08 -6.13 11.72
N ALA A 16 -20.21 -6.98 11.18
CA ALA A 16 -20.02 -8.36 11.60
C ALA A 16 -18.96 -8.53 12.70
N MET A 17 -18.30 -7.45 13.16
CA MET A 17 -17.36 -7.54 14.27
C MET A 17 -18.11 -7.95 15.54
N PRO A 18 -17.66 -9.02 16.24
CA PRO A 18 -18.30 -9.44 17.47
C PRO A 18 -18.27 -8.27 18.46
N ARG A 19 -19.40 -7.99 19.10
CA ARG A 19 -19.49 -7.05 20.21
C ARG A 19 -18.65 -7.58 21.37
N VAL A 20 -17.35 -7.36 21.30
CA VAL A 20 -16.44 -7.59 22.43
C VAL A 20 -16.89 -6.65 23.53
N GLY A 21 -17.19 -7.22 24.68
CA GLY A 21 -17.92 -6.63 25.79
C GLY A 21 -17.52 -5.20 26.13
N THR A 22 -18.48 -4.47 26.66
CA THR A 22 -18.50 -3.05 27.07
C THR A 22 -17.43 -2.66 28.12
N ALA A 23 -16.36 -3.42 28.30
CA ALA A 23 -15.44 -3.30 29.42
C ALA A 23 -14.23 -2.39 29.23
N GLN A 24 -14.07 -1.66 28.11
CA GLN A 24 -12.90 -0.76 28.01
C GLN A 24 -13.10 0.44 27.06
N LEU A 25 -14.07 1.28 27.31
CA LEU A 25 -14.18 2.62 26.71
C LEU A 25 -13.05 3.60 27.13
N GLY A 26 -12.08 3.15 27.91
CA GLY A 26 -10.93 3.90 28.40
C GLY A 26 -9.58 3.34 28.00
N SER A 27 -9.48 2.49 26.97
CA SER A 27 -8.22 1.88 26.58
C SER A 27 -7.18 2.92 26.18
N SER A 28 -6.05 2.88 26.89
CA SER A 28 -4.85 3.66 26.57
C SER A 28 -4.46 3.45 25.13
N PHE A 29 -3.94 4.48 24.44
CA PHE A 29 -3.26 4.32 23.15
C PHE A 29 -2.04 3.39 23.28
N LYS A 30 -1.42 3.38 24.44
CA LYS A 30 -0.31 2.49 24.78
C LYS A 30 -0.82 1.07 24.97
N ASP A 31 -0.02 0.12 24.53
CA ASP A 31 -0.28 -1.32 24.69
C ASP A 31 -1.64 -1.75 24.12
N ALA A 32 -1.96 -1.29 22.94
CA ALA A 32 -3.23 -1.52 22.29
C ALA A 32 -3.09 -2.12 20.89
N TRP A 33 -4.14 -2.82 20.49
CA TRP A 33 -4.27 -3.38 19.14
C TRP A 33 -5.35 -2.65 18.37
N PHE A 34 -5.00 -2.23 17.18
CA PHE A 34 -5.89 -1.52 16.27
C PHE A 34 -6.04 -2.27 14.95
N TRP A 35 -7.26 -2.42 14.50
CA TRP A 35 -7.58 -2.75 13.13
C TRP A 35 -8.12 -1.51 12.42
N GLY A 36 -7.71 -1.30 11.19
CA GLY A 36 -8.11 -0.14 10.43
C GLY A 36 -8.44 -0.44 8.99
N VAL A 37 -9.19 0.49 8.42
CA VAL A 37 -9.44 0.58 6.99
C VAL A 37 -8.90 1.91 6.50
N LYS A 38 -8.37 1.92 5.29
CA LYS A 38 -7.77 3.11 4.69
C LYS A 38 -8.15 3.26 3.22
N ALA A 39 -8.18 4.50 2.78
CA ALA A 39 -8.30 4.89 1.39
C ALA A 39 -7.39 6.07 1.10
N GLY A 40 -7.05 6.27 -0.16
CA GLY A 40 -6.18 7.37 -0.54
C GLY A 40 -5.80 7.34 -2.01
N GLY A 41 -4.64 7.90 -2.31
CA GLY A 41 -4.08 7.93 -3.64
C GLY A 41 -2.59 7.59 -3.66
N MET A 42 -2.18 7.00 -4.74
CA MET A 42 -0.78 6.74 -5.07
C MET A 42 -0.36 7.63 -6.24
N ASP A 43 0.65 8.45 -6.05
CA ASP A 43 1.29 9.22 -7.12
C ASP A 43 2.43 8.40 -7.73
N PHE A 44 2.35 8.17 -9.04
CA PHE A 44 3.36 7.44 -9.79
C PHE A 44 3.56 8.03 -11.20
N ASN A 45 4.68 7.69 -11.80
CA ASN A 45 4.93 7.96 -13.20
C ASN A 45 4.92 6.65 -13.98
N SER A 46 4.25 6.66 -15.13
CA SER A 46 4.41 5.62 -16.13
C SER A 46 5.31 6.12 -17.27
N ALA A 47 5.71 5.24 -18.18
CA ALA A 47 6.52 5.64 -19.34
C ALA A 47 5.79 6.62 -20.27
N THR A 48 4.46 6.62 -20.23
CA THR A 48 3.61 7.42 -21.12
C THR A 48 3.02 8.66 -20.45
N THR A 49 3.01 8.72 -19.12
CA THR A 49 2.34 9.79 -18.37
C THR A 49 3.14 10.18 -17.14
N SER A 50 3.40 11.47 -16.96
CA SER A 50 3.95 12.04 -15.73
C SER A 50 2.82 12.37 -14.75
N HIS A 51 3.05 12.16 -13.45
CA HIS A 51 2.13 12.51 -12.37
C HIS A 51 0.73 11.89 -12.50
N ARG A 52 0.66 10.58 -12.61
CA ARG A 52 -0.62 9.89 -12.56
C ARG A 52 -0.98 9.53 -11.14
N GLN A 53 -2.25 9.72 -10.81
CA GLN A 53 -2.79 9.33 -9.51
C GLN A 53 -3.69 8.11 -9.66
N ALA A 54 -3.45 7.09 -8.82
CA ALA A 54 -4.30 5.92 -8.71
C ALA A 54 -5.02 5.92 -7.37
N PRO A 55 -6.33 5.69 -7.33
CA PRO A 55 -7.01 5.45 -6.07
C PRO A 55 -6.46 4.19 -5.40
N LEU A 56 -6.38 4.23 -4.07
CA LEU A 56 -5.84 3.18 -3.24
C LEU A 56 -6.84 2.87 -2.12
N GLY A 57 -6.98 1.59 -1.79
CA GLY A 57 -7.76 1.13 -0.66
C GLY A 57 -7.09 -0.03 0.05
N GLY A 58 -7.34 -0.19 1.36
CA GLY A 58 -6.70 -1.25 2.10
C GLY A 58 -7.17 -1.40 3.53
N VAL A 59 -6.53 -2.36 4.20
CA VAL A 59 -6.72 -2.67 5.62
C VAL A 59 -5.36 -2.60 6.32
N GLU A 60 -5.40 -2.36 7.61
CA GLU A 60 -4.17 -2.26 8.39
C GLU A 60 -4.34 -2.79 9.80
N TRP A 61 -3.22 -3.13 10.39
CA TRP A 61 -3.09 -3.61 11.75
C TRP A 61 -1.94 -2.87 12.44
N LEU A 62 -2.23 -2.24 13.57
CA LEU A 62 -1.26 -1.52 14.36
C LEU A 62 -1.26 -2.05 15.79
N ILE A 63 -0.11 -2.49 16.25
CA ILE A 63 0.14 -2.88 17.64
C ILE A 63 1.01 -1.80 18.25
N THR A 64 0.53 -1.15 19.30
CA THR A 64 1.28 -0.11 19.99
C THR A 64 1.89 -0.64 21.29
N ARG A 65 3.03 -0.09 21.64
CA ARG A 65 3.76 -0.23 22.92
C ARG A 65 4.22 1.15 23.32
N ASN A 66 4.37 1.43 24.58
CA ASN A 66 4.86 2.72 25.13
C ASN A 66 5.01 3.88 24.11
N HIS A 67 6.13 3.95 23.38
CA HIS A 67 6.43 4.98 22.36
C HIS A 67 6.68 4.40 20.97
N GLY A 68 6.49 3.10 20.81
CA GLY A 68 6.70 2.38 19.56
C GLY A 68 5.52 1.51 19.17
N GLY A 69 5.60 0.89 18.00
CA GLY A 69 4.60 -0.06 17.53
C GLY A 69 5.05 -0.83 16.31
N LEU A 70 4.30 -1.88 16.01
CA LEU A 70 4.39 -2.65 14.78
C LEU A 70 3.19 -2.33 13.91
N TYR A 71 3.46 -1.94 12.68
CA TYR A 71 2.47 -1.64 11.67
C TYR A 71 2.53 -2.66 10.54
N ILE A 72 1.38 -3.21 10.18
CA ILE A 72 1.22 -4.13 9.05
C ILE A 72 0.03 -3.61 8.25
N SER A 73 0.18 -3.50 6.93
CA SER A 73 -0.93 -3.11 6.08
C SER A 73 -0.94 -3.84 4.75
N TYR A 74 -2.13 -4.12 4.26
CA TYR A 74 -2.36 -4.59 2.91
C TYR A 74 -3.19 -3.56 2.16
N SER A 75 -2.76 -3.18 0.97
CA SER A 75 -3.47 -2.21 0.13
C SER A 75 -3.38 -2.57 -1.34
N GLU A 76 -4.37 -2.14 -2.11
CA GLU A 76 -4.39 -2.26 -3.56
C GLU A 76 -4.61 -0.88 -4.18
N ALA A 77 -3.71 -0.51 -5.10
CA ALA A 77 -3.85 0.66 -5.96
C ALA A 77 -4.49 0.24 -7.28
N PHE A 78 -5.52 0.96 -7.70
CA PHE A 78 -6.35 0.61 -8.84
C PHE A 78 -6.00 1.51 -10.04
N PHE A 79 -5.37 0.93 -11.03
CA PHE A 79 -5.03 1.61 -12.28
C PHE A 79 -5.01 0.63 -13.45
N ASN A 80 -5.12 1.18 -14.65
CA ASN A 80 -4.88 0.49 -15.90
C ASN A 80 -4.07 1.44 -16.78
N ASP A 81 -2.82 1.09 -17.03
CA ASP A 81 -1.86 1.97 -17.71
C ASP A 81 -0.88 1.18 -18.56
N GLN A 82 -0.11 1.89 -19.34
CA GLN A 82 0.93 1.33 -20.17
C GLN A 82 2.30 1.81 -19.69
N ALA A 83 3.28 0.92 -19.75
CA ALA A 83 4.67 1.25 -19.51
C ALA A 83 5.53 0.73 -20.67
N ALA A 84 6.69 1.32 -20.84
CA ALA A 84 7.69 0.82 -21.77
C ALA A 84 8.82 0.14 -20.98
N ILE A 85 9.24 -1.02 -21.44
CA ILE A 85 10.40 -1.74 -20.91
C ILE A 85 11.41 -2.01 -22.01
N LEU A 86 12.69 -2.00 -21.65
CA LEU A 86 13.75 -2.50 -22.51
C LEU A 86 13.95 -3.98 -22.15
N THR A 87 13.72 -4.87 -23.10
CA THR A 87 14.00 -6.29 -22.93
C THR A 87 15.42 -6.56 -23.36
N ASN A 88 16.21 -7.17 -22.50
CA ASN A 88 17.58 -7.60 -22.83
C ASN A 88 17.61 -8.91 -23.63
N ALA A 89 16.51 -9.29 -24.27
CA ALA A 89 16.46 -10.49 -25.10
C ALA A 89 17.43 -10.42 -26.29
N ASP A 90 17.68 -9.22 -26.81
CA ASP A 90 18.74 -8.94 -27.77
C ASP A 90 19.48 -7.66 -27.31
N PRO A 91 20.78 -7.72 -26.99
CA PRO A 91 21.56 -6.54 -26.59
C PRO A 91 21.66 -5.45 -27.69
N THR A 92 21.35 -5.80 -28.93
CA THR A 92 21.35 -4.87 -30.07
C THR A 92 19.98 -4.21 -30.27
N ASP A 93 18.91 -4.74 -29.67
CA ASP A 93 17.57 -4.19 -29.77
C ASP A 93 17.35 -3.13 -28.70
N THR A 94 17.36 -1.87 -29.13
CA THR A 94 17.11 -0.70 -28.27
C THR A 94 15.66 -0.24 -28.31
N LEU A 95 14.77 -0.96 -28.99
CA LEU A 95 13.37 -0.58 -29.09
C LEU A 95 12.61 -0.90 -27.79
N PRO A 96 11.95 0.07 -27.18
CA PRO A 96 11.15 -0.19 -25.99
C PRO A 96 9.91 -0.99 -26.36
N ARG A 97 9.61 -2.02 -25.56
CA ARG A 97 8.39 -2.81 -25.66
C ARG A 97 7.31 -2.21 -24.78
N VAL A 98 6.13 -2.03 -25.33
CA VAL A 98 4.98 -1.54 -24.56
C VAL A 98 4.29 -2.71 -23.84
N ILE A 99 4.02 -2.50 -22.59
CA ILE A 99 3.33 -3.46 -21.72
C ILE A 99 2.12 -2.81 -21.08
N ASN A 100 1.06 -3.59 -20.91
CA ASN A 100 -0.12 -3.19 -20.16
C ASN A 100 0.06 -3.56 -18.68
N LEU A 101 -0.22 -2.62 -17.80
CA LEU A 101 -0.14 -2.78 -16.35
C LEU A 101 -1.50 -2.57 -15.72
N LYS A 102 -1.85 -3.41 -14.76
CA LYS A 102 -3.12 -3.32 -14.05
C LYS A 102 -2.95 -3.60 -12.58
N ASN A 103 -3.37 -2.67 -11.77
CA ASN A 103 -3.40 -2.72 -10.31
C ASN A 103 -2.05 -3.10 -9.67
N MET A 104 -1.82 -2.60 -8.47
CA MET A 104 -0.67 -2.99 -7.66
C MET A 104 -1.13 -3.30 -6.25
N ARG A 105 -0.77 -4.49 -5.78
CA ARG A 105 -0.93 -4.90 -4.38
C ARG A 105 0.32 -4.60 -3.60
N ARG A 106 0.14 -4.23 -2.35
CA ARG A 106 1.23 -3.85 -1.47
C ARG A 106 0.98 -4.41 -0.06
N LEU A 107 2.00 -5.06 0.47
CA LEU A 107 2.06 -5.48 1.88
C LEU A 107 3.20 -4.71 2.54
N ASP A 108 2.87 -3.86 3.50
CA ASP A 108 3.82 -3.04 4.23
C ASP A 108 3.97 -3.55 5.65
N VAL A 109 5.22 -3.62 6.13
CA VAL A 109 5.56 -3.93 7.53
C VAL A 109 6.55 -2.89 8.01
N ALA A 110 6.23 -2.18 9.11
CA ALA A 110 7.07 -1.11 9.63
C ALA A 110 7.11 -1.08 11.16
N ALA A 111 8.27 -0.71 11.69
CA ALA A 111 8.40 -0.25 13.04
C ALA A 111 8.00 1.22 13.13
N MET A 112 7.13 1.55 14.08
CA MET A 112 6.58 2.89 14.28
C MET A 112 7.09 3.51 15.56
N ALA A 113 7.32 4.82 15.53
CA ALA A 113 7.59 5.63 16.71
C ALA A 113 6.48 6.69 16.88
N PHE A 114 6.06 6.90 18.11
CA PHE A 114 5.04 7.87 18.49
C PHE A 114 5.65 8.93 19.40
N PRO A 115 6.29 9.97 18.82
CA PRO A 115 6.89 11.05 19.61
C PRO A 115 5.79 11.97 20.14
N GLY A 116 5.40 11.83 21.37
CA GLY A 116 4.42 12.72 22.00
C GLY A 116 3.65 12.09 23.13
N ASN A 117 3.21 12.95 24.05
CA ASN A 117 2.43 12.55 25.22
C ASN A 117 1.00 13.10 25.17
N ASN A 118 0.55 13.62 24.03
CA ASN A 118 -0.81 14.15 23.91
C ASN A 118 -1.82 12.99 23.96
N SER A 119 -2.91 13.15 24.71
CA SER A 119 -3.95 12.13 24.85
C SER A 119 -4.86 12.01 23.64
N TYR A 120 -4.90 12.99 22.76
CA TYR A 120 -5.83 13.05 21.63
C TYR A 120 -5.16 12.94 20.27
N VAL A 121 -4.01 13.57 20.10
CA VAL A 121 -3.28 13.61 18.83
C VAL A 121 -1.95 12.88 18.98
N HIS A 122 -1.75 11.85 18.17
CA HIS A 122 -0.55 11.02 18.18
C HIS A 122 0.15 11.13 16.82
N PRO A 123 1.12 12.06 16.67
CA PRO A 123 2.00 12.05 15.51
C PRO A 123 2.84 10.78 15.52
N TYR A 124 3.21 10.29 14.34
CA TYR A 124 4.03 9.11 14.21
C TYR A 124 4.91 9.16 12.97
N ALA A 125 6.00 8.43 13.06
CA ALA A 125 6.86 8.10 11.93
C ALA A 125 7.25 6.63 12.00
N GLY A 126 7.55 6.02 10.86
CA GLY A 126 7.95 4.63 10.81
C GLY A 126 8.83 4.32 9.62
N ILE A 127 9.58 3.23 9.77
CA ILE A 127 10.45 2.67 8.74
C ILE A 127 10.26 1.16 8.68
N GLY A 128 10.32 0.60 7.49
CA GLY A 128 10.14 -0.83 7.27
C GLY A 128 10.36 -1.24 5.83
N PHE A 129 9.59 -2.23 5.41
CA PHE A 129 9.66 -2.80 4.06
C PHE A 129 8.26 -2.88 3.45
N SER A 130 8.22 -2.71 2.14
CA SER A 130 7.03 -2.86 1.31
C SER A 130 7.28 -3.94 0.27
N LEU A 131 6.49 -5.00 0.31
CA LEU A 131 6.39 -6.00 -0.75
C LEU A 131 5.31 -5.52 -1.73
N LYS A 132 5.71 -5.31 -2.97
CA LYS A 132 4.85 -4.81 -4.05
C LYS A 132 4.69 -5.87 -5.12
N GLN A 133 3.46 -6.03 -5.61
CA GLN A 133 3.15 -6.95 -6.70
C GLN A 133 2.20 -6.28 -7.70
N ILE A 134 2.58 -6.24 -8.97
CA ILE A 134 1.69 -5.86 -10.06
C ILE A 134 0.72 -7.01 -10.31
N SER A 135 -0.58 -6.75 -10.17
CA SER A 135 -1.63 -7.80 -10.27
C SER A 135 -1.80 -8.31 -11.69
N GLY A 136 -1.76 -7.43 -12.68
CA GLY A 136 -1.82 -7.77 -14.10
C GLY A 136 -0.72 -7.07 -14.87
N ALA A 137 0.08 -7.83 -15.62
CA ALA A 137 1.05 -7.28 -16.56
C ALA A 137 1.14 -8.21 -17.76
N SER A 138 1.00 -7.64 -18.95
CA SER A 138 1.05 -8.39 -20.21
C SER A 138 1.68 -7.55 -21.31
N PRO A 139 2.38 -8.17 -22.27
CA PRO A 139 2.82 -7.47 -23.47
C PRO A 139 1.61 -6.87 -24.22
N ALA A 140 1.82 -5.75 -24.90
CA ALA A 140 0.83 -5.19 -25.82
C ALA A 140 1.12 -5.75 -27.22
N ASP A 141 0.10 -6.32 -27.90
CA ASP A 141 0.27 -7.10 -29.14
C ASP A 141 0.85 -6.32 -30.32
N MET A 142 0.83 -5.00 -30.29
CA MET A 142 1.21 -4.17 -31.46
C MET A 142 2.71 -3.98 -31.67
N ASN A 143 3.57 -4.44 -30.76
CA ASN A 143 5.02 -4.11 -30.79
C ASN A 143 5.93 -5.33 -30.87
N PHE A 144 5.42 -6.50 -31.20
CA PHE A 144 6.21 -7.74 -31.25
C PHE A 144 6.31 -8.26 -32.70
N ALA A 145 7.53 -8.59 -33.09
CA ALA A 145 7.79 -9.10 -34.46
C ALA A 145 7.34 -10.58 -34.62
N ASN A 146 7.36 -11.33 -33.53
CA ASN A 146 7.00 -12.74 -33.54
C ASN A 146 6.56 -13.23 -32.14
N MET A 147 6.04 -14.46 -32.08
CA MET A 147 5.55 -15.07 -30.84
C MET A 147 6.67 -15.38 -29.83
N ASP A 148 7.89 -15.66 -30.29
CA ASP A 148 9.02 -15.95 -29.42
C ASP A 148 9.45 -14.71 -28.63
N GLU A 149 9.46 -13.57 -29.29
CA GLU A 149 9.71 -12.28 -28.64
C GLU A 149 8.61 -11.94 -27.63
N TYR A 150 7.36 -12.18 -27.96
CA TYR A 150 6.21 -12.01 -27.03
C TYR A 150 6.39 -12.90 -25.78
N ASN A 151 6.71 -14.16 -25.97
CA ASN A 151 6.91 -15.11 -24.87
C ASN A 151 8.12 -14.74 -24.00
N ALA A 152 9.23 -14.31 -24.60
CA ALA A 152 10.41 -13.86 -23.88
C ALA A 152 10.09 -12.61 -23.03
N THR A 153 9.36 -11.67 -23.58
CA THR A 153 8.88 -10.47 -22.88
C THR A 153 7.96 -10.85 -21.74
N GLN A 154 7.03 -11.79 -21.93
CA GLN A 154 6.12 -12.27 -20.88
C GLN A 154 6.88 -12.93 -19.73
N ALA A 155 7.93 -13.72 -20.02
CA ALA A 155 8.78 -14.33 -19.01
C ALA A 155 9.53 -13.24 -18.19
N TYR A 156 10.08 -12.25 -18.86
CA TYR A 156 10.77 -11.12 -18.23
C TYR A 156 9.83 -10.29 -17.34
N ILE A 157 8.62 -9.97 -17.81
CA ILE A 157 7.59 -9.29 -17.03
C ILE A 157 7.29 -10.06 -15.75
N THR A 158 7.20 -11.39 -15.82
CA THR A 158 6.88 -12.23 -14.66
C THR A 158 7.94 -12.10 -13.56
N GLN A 159 9.22 -11.96 -13.92
CA GLN A 159 10.30 -11.73 -12.95
C GLN A 159 10.21 -10.35 -12.30
N LEU A 160 9.78 -9.33 -13.04
CA LEU A 160 9.72 -7.96 -12.56
C LEU A 160 8.43 -7.62 -11.80
N ARG A 161 7.42 -8.50 -11.80
CA ARG A 161 6.10 -8.22 -11.19
C ARG A 161 6.15 -8.02 -9.68
N THR A 162 7.13 -8.57 -9.01
CA THR A 162 7.23 -8.53 -7.55
C THR A 162 8.54 -7.90 -7.13
N GLY A 163 8.47 -6.99 -6.16
CA GLY A 163 9.65 -6.34 -5.62
C GLY A 163 9.49 -5.97 -4.16
N VAL A 164 10.61 -5.97 -3.44
CA VAL A 164 10.69 -5.50 -2.06
C VAL A 164 11.49 -4.20 -2.04
N SER A 165 11.03 -3.23 -1.27
CA SER A 165 11.71 -1.94 -1.15
C SER A 165 11.60 -1.40 0.27
N PRO A 166 12.53 -0.55 0.72
CA PRO A 166 12.35 0.22 1.95
C PRO A 166 11.03 1.00 1.93
N TYR A 167 10.46 1.20 3.10
CA TYR A 167 9.18 1.85 3.29
C TYR A 167 9.29 2.88 4.42
N PHE A 168 8.83 4.07 4.16
CA PHE A 168 8.79 5.16 5.12
C PHE A 168 7.36 5.63 5.25
N VAL A 169 6.94 5.89 6.48
CA VAL A 169 5.60 6.43 6.77
C VAL A 169 5.71 7.56 7.79
N VAL A 170 4.93 8.60 7.56
CA VAL A 170 4.76 9.71 8.51
C VAL A 170 3.29 10.10 8.52
N GLY A 171 2.76 10.37 9.71
CA GLY A 171 1.35 10.71 9.83
C GLY A 171 0.96 11.17 11.22
N SER A 172 -0.32 11.35 11.38
CA SER A 172 -0.93 11.68 12.67
C SER A 172 -2.25 10.95 12.84
N GLN A 173 -2.55 10.60 14.07
CA GLN A 173 -3.77 9.92 14.46
C GLN A 173 -4.49 10.77 15.50
N LEU A 174 -5.77 11.02 15.27
CA LEU A 174 -6.69 11.69 16.18
C LEU A 174 -7.55 10.64 16.88
N ARG A 175 -7.49 10.59 18.19
CA ARG A 175 -8.28 9.67 18.99
C ARG A 175 -9.71 10.20 19.15
N LEU A 176 -10.67 9.36 18.83
CA LEU A 176 -12.10 9.53 19.05
C LEU A 176 -12.60 8.47 20.06
N ILE A 177 -13.85 8.55 20.45
CA ILE A 177 -14.44 7.55 21.35
C ILE A 177 -14.54 6.20 20.61
N GLY A 178 -13.72 5.21 21.00
CA GLY A 178 -13.71 3.87 20.41
C GLY A 178 -13.01 3.74 19.04
N PHE A 179 -12.70 4.85 18.38
CA PHE A 179 -12.05 4.91 17.08
C PHE A 179 -10.91 5.91 17.08
N SER A 180 -10.05 5.80 16.09
CA SER A 180 -9.07 6.83 15.76
C SER A 180 -9.11 7.11 14.27
N ALA A 181 -9.24 8.38 13.91
CA ALA A 181 -9.03 8.82 12.54
C ALA A 181 -7.55 9.07 12.32
N PHE A 182 -7.02 8.74 11.15
CA PHE A 182 -5.62 9.01 10.83
C PHE A 182 -5.46 9.55 9.42
N PHE A 183 -4.35 10.25 9.23
CA PHE A 183 -3.85 10.67 7.94
C PHE A 183 -2.36 10.38 7.90
N GLN A 184 -1.87 9.82 6.78
CA GLN A 184 -0.46 9.48 6.60
C GLN A 184 0.00 9.65 5.16
N GLY A 185 1.26 10.04 5.04
CA GLY A 185 2.01 9.96 3.80
C GLY A 185 3.01 8.81 3.87
N THR A 186 3.21 8.11 2.75
CA THR A 186 4.21 7.07 2.67
C THR A 186 5.13 7.31 1.48
N ALA A 187 6.39 6.92 1.64
CA ALA A 187 7.38 6.98 0.58
C ALA A 187 8.11 5.64 0.49
N SER A 188 8.31 5.17 -0.72
CA SER A 188 9.04 3.95 -0.97
C SER A 188 9.90 4.14 -2.22
N PRO A 189 11.23 3.94 -2.14
CA PRO A 189 12.10 4.05 -3.31
C PRO A 189 11.59 3.22 -4.47
N ALA A 190 11.70 3.79 -5.66
CA ALA A 190 11.48 3.06 -6.89
C ALA A 190 12.69 2.16 -7.15
N GLN A 191 12.45 0.89 -7.39
CA GLN A 191 13.52 -0.05 -7.74
C GLN A 191 13.69 -0.13 -9.25
N LYS A 192 14.92 -0.30 -9.72
CA LYS A 192 15.18 -0.68 -11.10
C LYS A 192 14.39 -1.95 -11.42
N GLY A 193 13.61 -1.93 -12.50
CA GLY A 193 12.76 -3.04 -12.88
C GLY A 193 11.31 -2.97 -12.40
N MET A 194 10.94 -2.02 -11.55
CA MET A 194 9.52 -1.73 -11.28
C MET A 194 8.94 -0.91 -12.42
N PHE A 195 7.90 -1.41 -13.07
CA PHE A 195 7.31 -0.85 -14.28
C PHE A 195 6.74 0.57 -14.14
N LEU A 196 6.43 0.98 -12.92
CA LEU A 196 5.87 2.30 -12.63
C LEU A 196 6.96 3.37 -12.45
N TYR A 197 8.21 3.03 -12.77
CA TYR A 197 9.32 3.96 -12.65
C TYR A 197 9.58 4.68 -13.96
N ASN A 198 9.45 6.00 -13.95
CA ASN A 198 9.90 6.88 -15.02
C ASN A 198 10.60 8.09 -14.39
N GLY A 199 11.90 7.95 -14.10
CA GLY A 199 12.75 9.03 -13.61
C GLY A 199 12.51 9.50 -12.18
N LYS A 200 11.44 9.07 -11.48
CA LYS A 200 11.21 9.40 -10.06
C LYS A 200 11.90 8.43 -9.13
N ALA A 201 12.54 8.96 -8.10
CA ALA A 201 13.23 8.16 -7.10
C ALA A 201 12.28 7.45 -6.12
N PHE A 202 11.04 7.89 -5.99
CA PHE A 202 10.10 7.41 -4.98
C PHE A 202 8.68 7.28 -5.53
N HIS A 203 7.97 6.25 -5.03
CA HIS A 203 6.51 6.18 -5.06
C HIS A 203 5.98 6.83 -3.78
N LEU A 204 5.09 7.78 -3.94
CA LEU A 204 4.45 8.49 -2.83
C LEU A 204 3.00 8.06 -2.74
N THR A 205 2.51 7.84 -1.50
CA THR A 205 1.07 7.70 -1.25
C THR A 205 0.60 8.65 -0.17
N TYR A 206 -0.64 9.03 -0.24
CA TYR A 206 -1.36 9.74 0.82
C TYR A 206 -2.60 8.95 1.15
N GLU A 207 -2.79 8.69 2.43
CA GLU A 207 -3.79 7.75 2.93
C GLU A 207 -4.49 8.36 4.14
N ALA A 208 -5.79 8.14 4.23
CA ALA A 208 -6.58 8.47 5.40
C ALA A 208 -7.47 7.27 5.76
N GLY A 209 -7.83 7.16 7.03
CA GLY A 209 -8.64 6.03 7.44
C GLY A 209 -9.10 6.10 8.88
N LEU A 210 -9.70 5.02 9.30
CA LEU A 210 -10.21 4.81 10.65
C LEU A 210 -9.60 3.55 11.24
N ARG A 211 -9.22 3.63 12.51
CA ARG A 211 -8.73 2.52 13.33
C ARG A 211 -9.69 2.25 14.47
N TYR A 212 -10.06 1.00 14.67
CA TYR A 212 -10.82 0.54 15.83
C TYR A 212 -9.87 -0.16 16.81
N ASN A 213 -9.95 0.22 18.09
CA ASN A 213 -9.19 -0.42 19.15
C ASN A 213 -9.89 -1.72 19.59
N ILE A 214 -9.25 -2.86 19.41
CA ILE A 214 -9.82 -4.17 19.73
C ILE A 214 -9.39 -4.68 21.13
N GLY A 215 -8.53 -3.96 21.84
CA GLY A 215 -8.12 -4.34 23.17
C GLY A 215 -6.65 -4.08 23.52
N SER A 216 -6.25 -4.58 24.66
CA SER A 216 -4.87 -4.48 25.14
C SER A 216 -3.95 -5.45 24.39
N SER A 217 -2.73 -5.01 24.07
CA SER A 217 -1.66 -5.84 23.51
C SER A 217 -0.85 -6.59 24.59
N ILE A 218 -1.17 -6.37 25.86
CA ILE A 218 -0.56 -7.05 27.01
C ILE A 218 -1.66 -7.74 27.79
N SER A 219 -1.48 -9.04 28.06
CA SER A 219 -2.29 -9.74 29.07
C SER A 219 -2.04 -9.07 30.42
N LYS A 220 -3.09 -8.63 31.11
CA LYS A 220 -2.99 -8.22 32.51
C LYS A 220 -3.29 -9.48 33.29
N ASP A 221 -2.22 -10.15 33.74
CA ASP A 221 -2.30 -11.16 34.78
C ASP A 221 -2.69 -10.48 36.10
#